data_7178c39b67e46713b05094d2f385d903
#
_entry.id   7178c39b67e46713b05094d2f385d903
#
_cell.length_a   1.000
_cell.length_b   1.000
_cell.length_c   1.000
_cell.angle_alpha   90.00
_cell.angle_beta   90.00
_cell.angle_gamma   90.00
#
_symmetry.space_group_name_H-M   'P 1'
#
loop_
_entity.id
_entity.type
_entity.pdbx_description
1 polymer ?
#
loop_
_entity_poly.entity_id
_entity_poly.type
_entity_poly.pdbx_seq_one_letter_code
_entity_poly.pdbx_strand_id
1 'polypeptide(L)'
;MSRLFALCMLVLFAAPALAQDDLNNIPIPDPRLEMEALQLMDGFEINLFAADPMIEKPIQMTWDEEGRLWVVGSNIYPHLLPGQAPNDKIYVLEDTDDDGQADVTTVFADGLLTPSGIAVGDGGVYVANSTEILHIRDLDGDGYGEDRRVVLRGFGADDTHHIIHSFRWAPDGMLYINQSIYIFSHIETPWGVRRLRQGGIWHYRTETMELDVLSTGFVNPWGHEFDPWGQSFATDGAFHDGINHVFPGSAFVAAYETERILAGLNPGQPKHAGLAIVSGRHMPDSLQGHMIANDFRANRVNRFAVDDLPEGRYRSTQRPDLISTNNVAFRPVDVTIGPDGAIYLADWYNPIIQH
;
A
#
# COMPACT_ATOMS: atom_id res chain seq x y z
N MET A 1 -26.28 24.81 -60.03
CA MET A 1 -25.95 25.14 -58.66
C MET A 1 -26.46 24.02 -57.78
N SER A 2 -25.62 23.05 -57.47
CA SER A 2 -25.95 21.88 -56.65
C SER A 2 -25.39 22.10 -55.26
N ARG A 3 -26.26 22.14 -54.26
CA ARG A 3 -25.84 22.27 -52.85
C ARG A 3 -25.65 20.87 -52.28
N LEU A 4 -24.39 20.51 -52.00
CA LEU A 4 -24.03 19.32 -51.22
C LEU A 4 -24.33 19.62 -49.75
N PHE A 5 -25.25 18.87 -49.14
CA PHE A 5 -25.40 18.82 -47.68
C PHE A 5 -24.44 17.77 -47.12
N ALA A 6 -23.42 18.22 -46.38
CA ALA A 6 -22.58 17.33 -45.61
C ALA A 6 -23.30 16.94 -44.31
N LEU A 7 -23.67 15.67 -44.19
CA LEU A 7 -24.23 15.09 -42.96
C LEU A 7 -23.07 14.76 -42.03
N CYS A 8 -22.84 15.60 -41.00
CA CYS A 8 -21.92 15.27 -39.91
C CYS A 8 -22.57 14.23 -39.02
N MET A 9 -22.12 12.99 -39.13
CA MET A 9 -22.49 11.90 -38.20
C MET A 9 -21.70 12.09 -36.90
N LEU A 10 -22.36 12.55 -35.83
CA LEU A 10 -21.78 12.62 -34.49
C LEU A 10 -21.79 11.19 -33.92
N VAL A 11 -20.64 10.53 -33.94
CA VAL A 11 -20.47 9.25 -33.23
C VAL A 11 -20.26 9.59 -31.75
N LEU A 12 -21.32 9.49 -30.95
CA LEU A 12 -21.24 9.49 -29.50
C LEU A 12 -20.59 8.16 -29.07
N PHE A 13 -19.33 8.20 -28.74
CA PHE A 13 -18.73 7.15 -27.93
C PHE A 13 -19.34 7.25 -26.52
N ALA A 14 -20.29 6.40 -26.21
CA ALA A 14 -20.67 6.14 -24.84
C ALA A 14 -19.43 5.53 -24.16
N ALA A 15 -18.72 6.32 -23.35
CA ALA A 15 -17.79 5.75 -22.39
C ALA A 15 -18.59 4.75 -21.54
N PRO A 16 -18.08 3.53 -21.28
CA PRO A 16 -18.74 2.64 -20.36
C PRO A 16 -18.88 3.41 -19.04
N ALA A 17 -20.11 3.62 -18.60
CA ALA A 17 -20.35 4.10 -17.25
C ALA A 17 -19.66 3.08 -16.32
N LEU A 18 -18.63 3.52 -15.60
CA LEU A 18 -18.08 2.74 -14.51
C LEU A 18 -19.28 2.42 -13.62
N ALA A 19 -19.58 1.14 -13.44
CA ALA A 19 -20.67 0.71 -12.61
C ALA A 19 -20.43 1.36 -11.23
N GLN A 20 -21.34 2.22 -10.82
CA GLN A 20 -21.34 2.75 -9.47
C GLN A 20 -21.68 1.56 -8.59
N ASP A 21 -20.83 1.28 -7.60
CA ASP A 21 -21.10 0.21 -6.64
C ASP A 21 -22.52 0.33 -6.12
N ASP A 22 -23.27 -0.78 -6.04
CA ASP A 22 -24.63 -0.78 -5.56
C ASP A 22 -24.65 -0.60 -4.04
N LEU A 23 -24.56 0.64 -3.60
CA LEU A 23 -24.59 1.02 -2.18
C LEU A 23 -25.91 0.71 -1.48
N ASN A 24 -26.94 0.24 -2.22
CA ASN A 24 -28.19 -0.23 -1.61
C ASN A 24 -28.08 -1.66 -1.06
N ASN A 25 -27.06 -2.40 -1.47
CA ASN A 25 -26.82 -3.78 -1.06
C ASN A 25 -25.45 -3.93 -0.40
N ILE A 26 -25.14 -3.09 0.58
CA ILE A 26 -23.91 -3.23 1.37
C ILE A 26 -24.00 -4.53 2.17
N PRO A 27 -23.05 -5.47 2.02
CA PRO A 27 -23.04 -6.70 2.78
C PRO A 27 -22.95 -6.44 4.29
N ILE A 28 -23.52 -7.36 5.07
CA ILE A 28 -23.35 -7.35 6.52
C ILE A 28 -21.85 -7.56 6.82
N PRO A 29 -21.24 -6.77 7.71
CA PRO A 29 -19.81 -6.90 8.06
C PRO A 29 -19.59 -8.14 8.95
N ASP A 30 -19.61 -9.32 8.34
CA ASP A 30 -19.30 -10.60 8.96
C ASP A 30 -18.14 -11.24 8.19
N PRO A 31 -16.96 -11.43 8.80
CA PRO A 31 -15.78 -11.97 8.13
C PRO A 31 -16.00 -13.36 7.52
N ARG A 32 -16.87 -14.19 8.10
CA ARG A 32 -17.18 -15.51 7.55
C ARG A 32 -17.97 -15.42 6.27
N LEU A 33 -18.99 -14.55 6.24
CA LEU A 33 -19.78 -14.31 5.02
C LEU A 33 -18.94 -13.71 3.91
N GLU A 34 -17.96 -12.89 4.27
CA GLU A 34 -17.01 -12.34 3.33
C GLU A 34 -16.12 -13.43 2.73
N MET A 35 -15.48 -14.26 3.56
CA MET A 35 -14.68 -15.39 3.09
C MET A 35 -15.45 -16.32 2.16
N GLU A 36 -16.72 -16.60 2.46
CA GLU A 36 -17.60 -17.42 1.61
C GLU A 36 -17.88 -16.77 0.24
N ALA A 37 -17.83 -15.44 0.14
CA ALA A 37 -18.06 -14.68 -1.08
C ALA A 37 -16.80 -14.56 -1.96
N LEU A 38 -15.62 -14.87 -1.43
CA LEU A 38 -14.35 -14.80 -2.17
C LEU A 38 -14.20 -15.96 -3.15
N GLN A 39 -13.79 -15.66 -4.36
CA GLN A 39 -13.39 -16.63 -5.37
C GLN A 39 -11.88 -16.69 -5.41
N LEU A 40 -11.34 -17.83 -5.01
CA LEU A 40 -9.89 -18.06 -4.94
C LEU A 40 -9.38 -18.72 -6.21
N MET A 41 -8.12 -18.47 -6.51
CA MET A 41 -7.40 -19.23 -7.51
C MET A 41 -7.30 -20.72 -7.09
N ASP A 42 -7.39 -21.63 -8.05
CA ASP A 42 -7.27 -23.06 -7.79
C ASP A 42 -5.98 -23.41 -7.02
N GLY A 43 -6.12 -24.22 -5.98
CA GLY A 43 -5.02 -24.68 -5.14
C GLY A 43 -4.70 -23.75 -3.96
N PHE A 44 -5.48 -22.68 -3.76
CA PHE A 44 -5.38 -21.81 -2.58
C PHE A 44 -6.55 -22.03 -1.65
N GLU A 45 -6.28 -21.86 -0.37
CA GLU A 45 -7.25 -21.79 0.71
C GLU A 45 -7.13 -20.42 1.38
N ILE A 46 -8.21 -19.97 2.03
CA ILE A 46 -8.21 -18.72 2.79
C ILE A 46 -8.55 -19.01 4.24
N ASN A 47 -7.82 -18.35 5.13
CA ASN A 47 -8.08 -18.36 6.56
C ASN A 47 -8.27 -16.94 7.07
N LEU A 48 -9.04 -16.77 8.14
CA LEU A 48 -9.22 -15.51 8.84
C LEU A 48 -8.15 -15.40 9.93
N PHE A 49 -7.12 -14.61 9.69
CA PHE A 49 -6.05 -14.42 10.67
C PHE A 49 -6.50 -13.56 11.86
N ALA A 50 -7.14 -12.42 11.59
CA ALA A 50 -7.71 -11.56 12.63
C ALA A 50 -8.83 -10.69 12.06
N ALA A 51 -9.76 -10.30 12.91
CA ALA A 51 -10.84 -9.37 12.60
C ALA A 51 -11.20 -8.52 13.82
N ASP A 52 -12.06 -7.52 13.66
CA ASP A 52 -12.65 -6.78 14.77
C ASP A 52 -13.29 -7.74 15.81
N PRO A 53 -13.01 -7.58 17.12
CA PRO A 53 -12.34 -6.44 17.76
C PRO A 53 -10.81 -6.59 17.98
N MET A 54 -10.16 -7.61 17.43
CA MET A 54 -8.71 -7.79 17.61
C MET A 54 -7.90 -6.71 16.90
N ILE A 55 -8.38 -6.31 15.72
CA ILE A 55 -7.83 -5.18 14.93
C ILE A 55 -8.97 -4.33 14.41
N GLU A 56 -8.68 -3.07 14.09
CA GLU A 56 -9.64 -2.14 13.51
C GLU A 56 -9.03 -1.44 12.31
N LYS A 57 -9.73 -1.45 11.15
CA LYS A 57 -9.36 -0.70 9.94
C LYS A 57 -7.86 -0.76 9.58
N PRO A 58 -7.33 -1.93 9.24
CA PRO A 58 -5.93 -2.12 8.91
C PRO A 58 -5.54 -1.31 7.66
N ILE A 59 -4.36 -0.69 7.68
CA ILE A 59 -3.84 0.14 6.58
C ILE A 59 -2.57 -0.46 6.00
N GLN A 60 -1.57 -0.79 6.84
CA GLN A 60 -0.33 -1.44 6.43
C GLN A 60 0.12 -2.44 7.47
N MET A 61 0.81 -3.49 7.00
CA MET A 61 1.32 -4.60 7.80
C MET A 61 2.83 -4.76 7.61
N THR A 62 3.49 -5.26 8.63
CA THR A 62 4.90 -5.68 8.58
C THR A 62 5.13 -6.81 9.59
N TRP A 63 6.22 -7.55 9.41
CA TRP A 63 6.62 -8.64 10.30
C TRP A 63 7.85 -8.24 11.11
N ASP A 64 7.94 -8.71 12.34
CA ASP A 64 9.17 -8.66 13.11
C ASP A 64 9.98 -9.97 12.99
N GLU A 65 11.13 -10.01 13.64
CA GLU A 65 12.03 -11.16 13.60
C GLU A 65 11.54 -12.35 14.42
N GLU A 66 10.58 -12.14 15.31
CA GLU A 66 9.88 -13.18 16.07
C GLU A 66 8.70 -13.79 15.30
N GLY A 67 8.37 -13.25 14.14
CA GLY A 67 7.25 -13.70 13.32
C GLY A 67 5.90 -13.15 13.75
N ARG A 68 5.87 -12.08 14.53
CA ARG A 68 4.63 -11.38 14.90
C ARG A 68 4.22 -10.38 13.83
N LEU A 69 2.92 -10.30 13.58
CA LEU A 69 2.37 -9.36 12.60
C LEU A 69 2.06 -8.00 13.26
N TRP A 70 2.72 -6.96 12.77
CA TRP A 70 2.48 -5.58 13.17
C TRP A 70 1.56 -4.89 12.17
N VAL A 71 0.51 -4.25 12.68
CA VAL A 71 -0.53 -3.62 11.85
C VAL A 71 -0.81 -2.21 12.35
N VAL A 72 -0.78 -1.23 11.45
CA VAL A 72 -1.37 0.08 11.73
C VAL A 72 -2.84 0.08 11.35
N GLY A 73 -3.70 0.54 12.26
CA GLY A 73 -5.12 0.73 12.04
C GLY A 73 -5.51 2.20 12.19
N SER A 74 -6.41 2.68 11.32
CA SER A 74 -6.89 4.05 11.37
C SER A 74 -8.41 4.14 11.28
N ASN A 75 -9.04 4.43 12.43
CA ASN A 75 -10.47 4.73 12.54
C ASN A 75 -10.79 6.20 12.30
N ILE A 76 -9.78 7.08 12.42
CA ILE A 76 -9.94 8.53 12.24
C ILE A 76 -9.99 8.90 10.76
N TYR A 77 -9.31 8.13 9.91
CA TYR A 77 -9.29 8.38 8.48
C TYR A 77 -10.73 8.52 7.91
N PRO A 78 -11.05 9.52 7.04
CA PRO A 78 -10.07 10.39 6.38
C PRO A 78 -9.68 11.65 7.16
N HIS A 79 -10.36 12.03 8.21
CA HIS A 79 -10.03 13.24 8.96
C HIS A 79 -10.59 13.22 10.38
N LEU A 80 -9.85 13.86 11.26
CA LEU A 80 -10.23 14.08 12.64
C LEU A 80 -11.40 15.08 12.70
N LEU A 81 -12.45 14.73 13.42
CA LEU A 81 -13.58 15.64 13.65
C LEU A 81 -13.23 16.71 14.71
N PRO A 82 -13.84 17.91 14.64
CA PRO A 82 -13.63 18.94 15.65
C PRO A 82 -13.92 18.43 17.07
N GLY A 83 -12.93 18.52 17.95
CA GLY A 83 -13.03 18.05 19.34
C GLY A 83 -12.77 16.56 19.54
N GLN A 84 -12.54 15.80 18.50
CA GLN A 84 -12.09 14.40 18.59
C GLN A 84 -10.59 14.37 18.94
N ALA A 85 -10.20 13.47 19.82
CA ALA A 85 -8.78 13.21 20.10
C ALA A 85 -8.23 12.18 19.10
N PRO A 86 -6.94 12.26 18.72
CA PRO A 86 -6.26 11.16 18.01
C PRO A 86 -6.39 9.86 18.80
N ASN A 87 -6.72 8.75 18.12
CA ASN A 87 -6.99 7.46 18.77
C ASN A 87 -6.63 6.26 17.92
N ASP A 88 -5.95 6.46 16.82
CA ASP A 88 -5.49 5.36 15.98
C ASP A 88 -4.36 4.59 16.65
N LYS A 89 -4.16 3.33 16.23
CA LYS A 89 -3.37 2.36 17.00
C LYS A 89 -2.39 1.58 16.13
N ILE A 90 -1.39 1.02 16.80
CA ILE A 90 -0.57 -0.08 16.30
C ILE A 90 -0.95 -1.33 17.08
N TYR A 91 -1.23 -2.39 16.34
CA TYR A 91 -1.51 -3.71 16.87
C TYR A 91 -0.34 -4.65 16.59
N VAL A 92 -0.05 -5.53 17.55
CA VAL A 92 0.85 -6.68 17.37
C VAL A 92 0.01 -7.94 17.57
N LEU A 93 0.04 -8.79 16.56
CA LEU A 93 -0.74 -10.02 16.49
C LEU A 93 0.18 -11.23 16.52
N GLU A 94 -0.16 -12.22 17.33
CA GLU A 94 0.61 -13.45 17.49
C GLU A 94 -0.30 -14.66 17.28
N ASP A 95 0.13 -15.59 16.43
CA ASP A 95 -0.39 -16.95 16.31
C ASP A 95 0.54 -17.83 17.13
N THR A 96 0.07 -18.31 18.28
CA THR A 96 0.92 -18.99 19.27
C THR A 96 0.91 -20.51 19.11
N ASP A 97 0.02 -21.05 18.27
CA ASP A 97 -0.11 -22.49 18.06
C ASP A 97 0.01 -22.91 16.58
N ASP A 98 0.37 -21.94 15.72
CA ASP A 98 0.60 -22.12 14.28
C ASP A 98 -0.65 -22.65 13.52
N ASP A 99 -1.87 -22.25 13.93
CA ASP A 99 -3.11 -22.65 13.27
C ASP A 99 -3.53 -21.69 12.15
N GLY A 100 -2.80 -20.58 11.99
CA GLY A 100 -3.05 -19.53 10.99
C GLY A 100 -4.11 -18.52 11.44
N GLN A 101 -4.38 -18.44 12.76
CA GLN A 101 -5.23 -17.46 13.38
C GLN A 101 -4.48 -16.79 14.53
N ALA A 102 -4.65 -15.50 14.71
CA ALA A 102 -4.03 -14.81 15.84
C ALA A 102 -4.77 -15.14 17.14
N ASP A 103 -4.02 -15.59 18.14
CA ASP A 103 -4.52 -15.87 19.50
C ASP A 103 -4.43 -14.65 20.39
N VAL A 104 -3.39 -13.83 20.16
CA VAL A 104 -3.05 -12.70 21.02
C VAL A 104 -3.00 -11.42 20.19
N THR A 105 -3.61 -10.37 20.72
CA THR A 105 -3.49 -9.01 20.20
C THR A 105 -3.01 -8.08 21.30
N THR A 106 -1.92 -7.37 21.05
CA THR A 106 -1.40 -6.30 21.90
C THR A 106 -1.54 -4.96 21.20
N VAL A 107 -2.05 -3.95 21.91
CA VAL A 107 -1.98 -2.56 21.46
C VAL A 107 -0.62 -2.01 21.83
N PHE A 108 0.29 -1.99 20.87
CA PHE A 108 1.65 -1.49 21.10
C PHE A 108 1.71 0.02 21.27
N ALA A 109 0.89 0.76 20.53
CA ALA A 109 0.78 2.21 20.67
C ALA A 109 -0.62 2.68 20.29
N ASP A 110 -1.08 3.76 20.91
CA ASP A 110 -2.35 4.43 20.62
C ASP A 110 -2.17 5.95 20.52
N GLY A 111 -3.26 6.68 20.39
CA GLY A 111 -3.22 8.15 20.30
C GLY A 111 -2.53 8.67 19.02
N LEU A 112 -2.44 7.86 17.98
CA LEU A 112 -1.87 8.22 16.70
C LEU A 112 -2.90 8.95 15.82
N LEU A 113 -2.39 9.74 14.87
CA LEU A 113 -3.21 10.52 13.94
C LEU A 113 -3.04 9.98 12.52
N THR A 114 -4.05 9.28 12.02
CA THR A 114 -4.05 8.70 10.66
C THR A 114 -2.72 8.02 10.29
N PRO A 115 -2.26 7.03 11.09
CA PRO A 115 -1.03 6.33 10.77
C PRO A 115 -1.23 5.52 9.48
N SER A 116 -0.27 5.60 8.57
CA SER A 116 -0.42 5.09 7.20
C SER A 116 0.79 4.34 6.67
N GLY A 117 1.83 4.23 7.49
CA GLY A 117 3.04 3.47 7.17
C GLY A 117 3.66 2.90 8.43
N ILE A 118 4.20 1.66 8.34
CA ILE A 118 4.84 0.97 9.47
C ILE A 118 6.03 0.14 8.99
N ALA A 119 7.13 0.18 9.75
CA ALA A 119 8.28 -0.70 9.56
C ALA A 119 8.98 -0.96 10.89
N VAL A 120 9.10 -2.22 11.29
CA VAL A 120 9.86 -2.63 12.47
C VAL A 120 11.35 -2.49 12.20
N GLY A 121 12.10 -1.93 13.14
CA GLY A 121 13.55 -1.76 13.03
C GLY A 121 14.14 -0.91 14.14
N ASP A 122 15.46 -1.00 14.29
CA ASP A 122 16.26 -0.24 15.27
C ASP A 122 15.76 -0.35 16.72
N GLY A 123 15.26 -1.54 17.10
CA GLY A 123 14.74 -1.83 18.43
C GLY A 123 13.40 -1.17 18.74
N GLY A 124 12.59 -0.92 17.71
CA GLY A 124 11.26 -0.36 17.81
C GLY A 124 10.54 -0.38 16.47
N VAL A 125 9.68 0.59 16.24
CA VAL A 125 8.89 0.69 15.01
C VAL A 125 8.85 2.11 14.47
N TYR A 126 9.08 2.26 13.17
CA TYR A 126 8.88 3.51 12.44
C TYR A 126 7.44 3.60 11.98
N VAL A 127 6.81 4.75 12.21
CA VAL A 127 5.39 4.97 11.89
C VAL A 127 5.20 6.30 11.17
N ALA A 128 4.53 6.27 10.03
CA ALA A 128 4.01 7.50 9.42
C ALA A 128 2.81 7.98 10.23
N ASN A 129 2.94 9.12 10.90
CA ASN A 129 1.92 9.73 11.74
C ASN A 129 1.53 11.09 11.16
N SER A 130 0.70 11.08 10.11
CA SER A 130 0.29 12.28 9.38
C SER A 130 1.49 13.05 8.79
N THR A 131 1.96 14.13 9.44
CA THR A 131 3.02 15.02 8.92
C THR A 131 4.42 14.68 9.43
N GLU A 132 4.57 13.59 10.15
CA GLU A 132 5.82 13.21 10.80
C GLU A 132 6.05 11.70 10.76
N ILE A 133 7.30 11.31 10.93
CA ILE A 133 7.68 9.93 11.19
C ILE A 133 8.08 9.83 12.66
N LEU A 134 7.41 8.93 13.37
CA LEU A 134 7.77 8.55 14.72
C LEU A 134 8.64 7.29 14.70
N HIS A 135 9.60 7.19 15.62
CA HIS A 135 10.19 5.95 16.06
C HIS A 135 9.70 5.68 17.48
N ILE A 136 8.99 4.57 17.67
CA ILE A 136 8.33 4.23 18.93
C ILE A 136 8.99 2.96 19.47
N ARG A 137 9.38 2.97 20.75
CA ARG A 137 10.05 1.85 21.41
C ARG A 137 9.37 1.52 22.73
N ASP A 138 9.36 0.25 23.03
CA ASP A 138 9.11 -0.30 24.36
C ASP A 138 10.47 -0.41 25.06
N LEU A 139 10.67 0.32 26.16
CA LEU A 139 11.95 0.34 26.89
C LEU A 139 11.93 -0.56 28.13
N ASP A 140 10.76 -0.87 28.66
CA ASP A 140 10.63 -1.67 29.87
C ASP A 140 10.15 -3.10 29.60
N GLY A 141 9.76 -3.41 28.36
CA GLY A 141 9.41 -4.76 27.91
C GLY A 141 7.99 -5.19 28.28
N ASP A 142 7.10 -4.23 28.51
CA ASP A 142 5.70 -4.52 28.87
C ASP A 142 4.77 -4.71 27.66
N GLY A 143 5.29 -4.50 26.45
CA GLY A 143 4.57 -4.62 25.19
C GLY A 143 3.90 -3.31 24.73
N TYR A 144 4.16 -2.18 25.43
CA TYR A 144 3.66 -0.86 25.06
C TYR A 144 4.80 0.11 24.75
N GLY A 145 4.69 0.84 23.64
CA GLY A 145 5.69 1.79 23.17
C GLY A 145 5.54 3.16 23.82
N GLU A 146 6.23 3.38 24.94
CA GLU A 146 6.19 4.64 25.68
C GLU A 146 7.22 5.67 25.19
N ASP A 147 8.36 5.25 24.62
CA ASP A 147 9.40 6.15 24.09
C ASP A 147 9.09 6.52 22.63
N ARG A 148 8.46 7.68 22.44
CA ARG A 148 8.03 8.18 21.13
C ARG A 148 8.91 9.33 20.68
N ARG A 149 9.67 9.14 19.60
CA ARG A 149 10.58 10.15 19.04
C ARG A 149 10.15 10.53 17.65
N VAL A 150 10.03 11.83 17.40
CA VAL A 150 9.92 12.36 16.05
C VAL A 150 11.29 12.28 15.39
N VAL A 151 11.41 11.47 14.34
CA VAL A 151 12.68 11.32 13.60
C VAL A 151 12.73 12.20 12.36
N LEU A 152 11.60 12.41 11.69
CA LEU A 152 11.45 13.35 10.59
C LEU A 152 10.13 14.10 10.71
N ARG A 153 10.11 15.37 10.30
CA ARG A 153 8.93 16.21 10.29
C ARG A 153 8.93 17.14 9.08
N GLY A 154 7.74 17.52 8.63
CA GLY A 154 7.57 18.45 7.51
C GLY A 154 7.01 17.81 6.25
N PHE A 155 6.46 16.59 6.39
CA PHE A 155 5.64 16.00 5.35
C PHE A 155 4.33 16.76 5.23
N GLY A 156 3.84 16.95 4.01
CA GLY A 156 2.58 17.62 3.77
C GLY A 156 1.38 16.76 4.18
N ALA A 157 0.28 17.42 4.52
CA ALA A 157 -1.02 16.81 4.79
C ALA A 157 -2.14 17.62 4.13
N ASP A 158 -1.86 18.17 2.96
CA ASP A 158 -2.83 18.96 2.18
C ASP A 158 -4.05 18.14 1.77
N ASP A 159 -3.85 16.84 1.64
CA ASP A 159 -4.89 15.85 1.38
C ASP A 159 -4.58 14.57 2.14
N THR A 160 -5.41 14.20 3.10
CA THR A 160 -5.19 13.03 3.97
C THR A 160 -5.23 11.68 3.23
N HIS A 161 -5.80 11.63 2.03
CA HIS A 161 -5.76 10.45 1.17
C HIS A 161 -4.39 10.25 0.48
N HIS A 162 -3.49 11.22 0.59
CA HIS A 162 -2.25 11.28 -0.18
C HIS A 162 -0.99 11.52 0.67
N ILE A 163 -1.11 11.47 2.01
CA ILE A 163 0.01 11.63 2.95
C ILE A 163 1.09 10.57 2.73
N ILE A 164 2.20 10.64 3.46
CA ILE A 164 3.24 9.59 3.41
C ILE A 164 2.70 8.25 3.91
N HIS A 165 3.14 7.15 3.29
CA HIS A 165 2.67 5.79 3.62
C HIS A 165 3.60 4.71 3.05
N SER A 166 3.24 3.43 3.25
CA SER A 166 3.91 2.26 2.65
C SER A 166 5.40 2.24 2.92
N PHE A 167 5.75 2.05 4.18
CA PHE A 167 7.14 1.90 4.59
C PHE A 167 7.69 0.54 4.20
N ARG A 168 8.91 0.51 3.64
CA ARG A 168 9.58 -0.74 3.29
C ARG A 168 11.09 -0.62 3.48
N TRP A 169 11.67 -1.54 4.23
CA TRP A 169 13.13 -1.69 4.27
C TRP A 169 13.64 -2.24 2.95
N ALA A 170 14.66 -1.59 2.41
CA ALA A 170 15.34 -2.04 1.21
C ALA A 170 16.59 -2.86 1.53
N PRO A 171 17.08 -3.68 0.59
CA PRO A 171 18.32 -4.44 0.78
C PRO A 171 19.56 -3.61 1.04
N ASP A 172 19.53 -2.32 0.73
CA ASP A 172 20.61 -1.35 1.03
C ASP A 172 20.57 -0.81 2.48
N GLY A 173 19.60 -1.27 3.28
CA GLY A 173 19.38 -0.85 4.66
C GLY A 173 18.71 0.52 4.81
N MET A 174 18.17 1.09 3.73
CA MET A 174 17.40 2.33 3.79
C MET A 174 15.90 2.05 3.93
N LEU A 175 15.19 2.93 4.61
CA LEU A 175 13.74 2.92 4.69
C LEU A 175 13.15 3.70 3.50
N TYR A 176 12.38 3.03 2.67
CA TYR A 176 11.68 3.63 1.55
C TYR A 176 10.26 4.02 1.96
N ILE A 177 9.83 5.20 1.51
CA ILE A 177 8.61 5.86 1.96
C ILE A 177 7.89 6.42 0.73
N ASN A 178 6.63 6.06 0.54
CA ASN A 178 5.82 6.59 -0.55
C ASN A 178 5.13 7.89 -0.13
N GLN A 179 4.99 8.81 -1.07
CA GLN A 179 4.19 10.04 -0.97
C GLN A 179 3.34 10.18 -2.24
N SER A 180 2.06 10.53 -2.08
CA SER A 180 1.15 10.67 -3.21
C SER A 180 1.01 12.11 -3.71
N ILE A 181 0.22 12.28 -4.78
CA ILE A 181 -0.07 13.58 -5.39
C ILE A 181 -0.78 14.55 -4.42
N TYR A 182 -0.78 15.83 -4.73
CA TYR A 182 -1.34 16.95 -3.92
C TYR A 182 -0.56 17.33 -2.68
N ILE A 183 0.43 16.55 -2.29
CA ILE A 183 1.25 16.78 -1.09
C ILE A 183 2.50 17.58 -1.42
N PHE A 184 2.84 18.52 -0.52
CA PHE A 184 4.08 19.29 -0.58
C PHE A 184 4.85 19.09 0.70
N SER A 185 5.95 18.36 0.63
CA SER A 185 6.81 18.09 1.77
C SER A 185 8.07 18.95 1.74
N HIS A 186 8.44 19.46 2.91
CA HIS A 186 9.61 20.29 3.13
C HIS A 186 10.26 19.84 4.44
N ILE A 187 11.28 19.02 4.34
CA ILE A 187 11.86 18.31 5.48
C ILE A 187 13.27 18.84 5.73
N GLU A 188 13.54 19.27 6.94
CA GLU A 188 14.85 19.67 7.40
C GLU A 188 15.60 18.44 7.95
N THR A 189 16.81 18.24 7.48
CA THR A 189 17.72 17.20 7.94
C THR A 189 19.09 17.79 8.29
N PRO A 190 19.96 17.09 8.99
CA PRO A 190 21.34 17.55 9.20
C PRO A 190 22.12 17.81 7.89
N TRP A 191 21.67 17.23 6.78
CA TRP A 191 22.28 17.34 5.45
C TRP A 191 21.64 18.45 4.60
N GLY A 192 20.77 19.24 5.18
CA GLY A 192 20.03 20.30 4.52
C GLY A 192 18.56 19.94 4.25
N VAL A 193 17.89 20.86 3.57
CA VAL A 193 16.45 20.71 3.28
C VAL A 193 16.22 19.80 2.09
N ARG A 194 15.27 18.90 2.23
CA ARG A 194 14.74 18.08 1.14
C ARG A 194 13.29 18.45 0.85
N ARG A 195 12.96 18.46 -0.42
CA ARG A 195 11.60 18.84 -0.88
C ARG A 195 11.11 17.83 -1.90
N LEU A 196 9.86 17.41 -1.74
CA LEU A 196 9.14 16.67 -2.76
C LEU A 196 7.79 17.36 -2.97
N ARG A 197 7.57 17.76 -4.21
CA ARG A 197 6.30 18.29 -4.66
C ARG A 197 5.56 17.19 -5.41
N GLN A 198 4.34 16.88 -4.96
CA GLN A 198 3.51 15.81 -5.49
C GLN A 198 4.05 14.41 -5.16
N GLY A 199 3.59 13.38 -5.90
CA GLY A 199 3.91 12.01 -5.62
C GLY A 199 5.33 11.59 -5.97
N GLY A 200 5.88 10.73 -5.17
CA GLY A 200 7.19 10.15 -5.36
C GLY A 200 7.58 9.22 -4.22
N ILE A 201 8.82 8.81 -4.24
CA ILE A 201 9.39 7.91 -3.24
C ILE A 201 10.60 8.57 -2.61
N TRP A 202 10.60 8.58 -1.29
CA TRP A 202 11.74 8.96 -0.47
C TRP A 202 12.54 7.73 -0.09
N HIS A 203 13.84 7.89 0.15
CA HIS A 203 14.66 6.92 0.83
C HIS A 203 15.40 7.58 2.00
N TYR A 204 15.38 6.93 3.14
CA TYR A 204 15.84 7.45 4.41
C TYR A 204 16.80 6.47 5.08
N ARG A 205 18.01 6.94 5.39
CA ARG A 205 18.99 6.20 6.18
C ARG A 205 18.89 6.63 7.64
N THR A 206 18.40 5.73 8.47
CA THR A 206 18.06 6.04 9.86
C THR A 206 19.28 6.38 10.70
N GLU A 207 20.42 5.72 10.49
CA GLU A 207 21.66 5.92 11.27
C GLU A 207 22.28 7.31 11.05
N THR A 208 22.14 7.87 9.87
CA THR A 208 22.77 9.16 9.51
C THR A 208 21.76 10.29 9.37
N MET A 209 20.46 9.98 9.42
CA MET A 209 19.38 10.92 9.09
C MET A 209 19.47 11.49 7.68
N GLU A 210 20.08 10.76 6.75
CA GLU A 210 20.16 11.14 5.34
C GLU A 210 18.84 10.79 4.65
N LEU A 211 18.22 11.81 4.09
CA LEU A 211 16.96 11.69 3.36
C LEU A 211 17.13 12.26 1.96
N ASP A 212 16.74 11.49 0.95
CA ASP A 212 16.71 11.97 -0.43
C ASP A 212 15.47 11.48 -1.18
N VAL A 213 15.17 12.13 -2.32
CA VAL A 213 14.08 11.74 -3.22
C VAL A 213 14.64 10.74 -4.23
N LEU A 214 14.12 9.52 -4.21
CA LEU A 214 14.52 8.46 -5.14
C LEU A 214 13.88 8.66 -6.52
N SER A 215 12.57 8.92 -6.54
CA SER A 215 11.79 9.04 -7.77
C SER A 215 10.63 10.02 -7.60
N THR A 216 10.10 10.51 -8.72
CA THR A 216 9.02 11.50 -8.75
C THR A 216 7.95 11.14 -9.77
N GLY A 217 6.77 11.77 -9.64
CA GLY A 217 5.74 11.71 -10.67
C GLY A 217 4.74 10.58 -10.52
N PHE A 218 4.69 9.93 -9.38
CA PHE A 218 3.57 9.08 -9.02
C PHE A 218 2.31 9.90 -8.75
N VAL A 219 1.16 9.26 -8.93
CA VAL A 219 -0.12 9.85 -8.55
C VAL A 219 -0.54 9.34 -7.17
N ASN A 220 -0.61 8.03 -6.99
CA ASN A 220 -1.02 7.42 -5.73
C ASN A 220 -0.28 6.10 -5.47
N PRO A 221 1.02 6.13 -5.17
CA PRO A 221 1.82 4.92 -4.95
C PRO A 221 1.50 4.34 -3.58
N TRP A 222 0.92 3.13 -3.51
CA TRP A 222 0.54 2.49 -2.24
C TRP A 222 1.27 1.18 -1.93
N GLY A 223 1.95 0.60 -2.87
CA GLY A 223 2.75 -0.61 -2.68
C GLY A 223 4.20 -0.35 -3.06
N HIS A 224 5.12 -0.98 -2.38
CA HIS A 224 6.54 -0.94 -2.69
C HIS A 224 7.17 -2.29 -2.30
N GLU A 225 7.95 -2.88 -3.19
CA GLU A 225 8.61 -4.14 -2.93
C GLU A 225 9.91 -4.27 -3.73
N PHE A 226 10.78 -5.14 -3.25
CA PHE A 226 12.08 -5.42 -3.87
C PHE A 226 12.14 -6.87 -4.32
N ASP A 227 12.74 -7.09 -5.48
CA ASP A 227 13.08 -8.43 -5.93
C ASP A 227 14.34 -8.96 -5.21
N PRO A 228 14.69 -10.25 -5.37
CA PRO A 228 15.89 -10.81 -4.73
C PRO A 228 17.20 -10.16 -5.13
N TRP A 229 17.22 -9.37 -6.19
CA TRP A 229 18.39 -8.64 -6.71
C TRP A 229 18.41 -7.19 -6.23
N GLY A 230 17.40 -6.76 -5.45
CA GLY A 230 17.29 -5.40 -4.98
C GLY A 230 16.69 -4.43 -6.00
N GLN A 231 16.08 -4.94 -7.09
CA GLN A 231 15.32 -4.06 -7.98
C GLN A 231 14.02 -3.65 -7.31
N SER A 232 13.70 -2.37 -7.42
CA SER A 232 12.60 -1.75 -6.73
C SER A 232 11.37 -1.63 -7.64
N PHE A 233 10.21 -2.01 -7.13
CA PHE A 233 8.92 -1.88 -7.82
C PHE A 233 7.91 -1.20 -6.92
N ALA A 234 7.09 -0.33 -7.50
CA ALA A 234 6.03 0.35 -6.78
C ALA A 234 4.72 0.34 -7.59
N THR A 235 3.60 0.23 -6.89
CA THR A 235 2.29 0.40 -7.52
C THR A 235 1.95 1.87 -7.68
N ASP A 236 1.06 2.17 -8.63
CA ASP A 236 0.38 3.46 -8.70
C ASP A 236 -1.14 3.23 -8.84
N GLY A 237 -1.90 3.71 -7.88
CA GLY A 237 -3.34 3.51 -7.76
C GLY A 237 -4.20 4.46 -8.57
N ALA A 238 -3.65 5.22 -9.53
CA ALA A 238 -4.45 6.19 -10.27
C ALA A 238 -4.00 6.41 -11.72
N PHE A 239 -4.97 6.35 -12.62
CA PHE A 239 -5.02 6.87 -13.99
C PHE A 239 -4.20 6.17 -15.08
N HIS A 240 -3.14 5.42 -14.79
CA HIS A 240 -2.26 4.91 -15.83
C HIS A 240 -1.81 3.47 -15.57
N ASP A 241 -0.52 3.29 -15.43
CA ASP A 241 0.10 1.97 -15.32
C ASP A 241 0.18 1.58 -13.85
N GLY A 242 -0.25 0.38 -13.49
CA GLY A 242 -0.44 -0.01 -12.10
C GLY A 242 0.84 -0.36 -11.33
N ILE A 243 1.86 -0.92 -12.00
CA ILE A 243 3.16 -1.28 -11.41
C ILE A 243 4.28 -0.60 -12.17
N ASN A 244 5.25 -0.06 -11.47
CA ASN A 244 6.36 0.68 -12.04
C ASN A 244 7.69 0.12 -11.54
N HIS A 245 8.67 -0.08 -12.43
CA HIS A 245 10.05 -0.30 -12.06
C HIS A 245 10.68 1.03 -11.63
N VAL A 246 11.22 1.08 -10.43
CA VAL A 246 11.70 2.32 -9.79
C VAL A 246 13.22 2.26 -9.64
N PHE A 247 13.89 3.34 -9.98
CA PHE A 247 15.33 3.50 -9.80
C PHE A 247 15.67 4.97 -9.54
N PRO A 248 16.86 5.29 -9.01
CA PRO A 248 17.22 6.66 -8.69
C PRO A 248 17.09 7.63 -9.87
N GLY A 249 16.33 8.71 -9.65
CA GLY A 249 16.07 9.74 -10.66
C GLY A 249 14.97 9.38 -11.65
N SER A 250 14.24 8.25 -11.49
CA SER A 250 13.11 7.92 -12.32
C SER A 250 11.97 8.94 -12.17
N ALA A 251 11.32 9.26 -13.30
CA ALA A 251 10.23 10.23 -13.35
C ALA A 251 9.03 9.65 -14.13
N PHE A 252 7.86 9.67 -13.48
CA PHE A 252 6.64 9.07 -14.00
C PHE A 252 5.62 10.13 -14.46
N VAL A 253 4.39 9.74 -14.68
CA VAL A 253 3.35 10.50 -15.39
C VAL A 253 3.04 11.88 -14.81
N ALA A 254 3.09 12.05 -13.49
CA ALA A 254 2.75 13.30 -12.81
C ALA A 254 4.00 14.09 -12.34
N ALA A 255 5.17 13.77 -12.86
CA ALA A 255 6.42 14.45 -12.50
C ALA A 255 6.31 15.97 -12.78
N TYR A 256 6.61 16.76 -11.76
CA TYR A 256 6.56 18.21 -11.86
C TYR A 256 7.84 18.74 -12.47
N GLU A 257 7.71 19.63 -13.48
CA GLU A 257 8.87 20.25 -14.18
C GLU A 257 9.82 19.24 -14.85
N THR A 258 9.37 18.00 -15.05
CA THR A 258 10.16 16.94 -15.67
C THR A 258 9.34 16.27 -16.78
N GLU A 259 9.95 16.03 -17.92
CA GLU A 259 9.29 15.26 -18.98
C GLU A 259 9.21 13.79 -18.58
N ARG A 260 8.03 13.20 -18.77
CA ARG A 260 7.83 11.76 -18.56
C ARG A 260 8.65 10.98 -19.59
N ILE A 261 9.55 10.14 -19.11
CA ILE A 261 10.37 9.27 -19.96
C ILE A 261 10.09 7.78 -19.73
N LEU A 262 9.31 7.45 -18.69
CA LEU A 262 9.03 6.07 -18.30
C LEU A 262 7.54 5.75 -18.38
N ALA A 263 7.24 4.52 -18.73
CA ALA A 263 5.92 3.91 -18.63
C ALA A 263 5.94 2.79 -17.59
N GLY A 264 4.79 2.50 -17.00
CA GLY A 264 4.64 1.36 -16.11
C GLY A 264 4.62 0.03 -16.88
N LEU A 265 4.68 -1.05 -16.14
CA LEU A 265 4.78 -2.41 -16.69
C LEU A 265 3.45 -2.98 -17.15
N ASN A 266 2.34 -2.52 -16.59
CA ASN A 266 1.01 -3.04 -16.85
C ASN A 266 0.03 -1.90 -17.20
N PRO A 267 -0.23 -1.69 -18.48
CA PRO A 267 -1.16 -0.66 -18.91
C PRO A 267 -2.59 -0.95 -18.44
N GLY A 268 -3.36 0.10 -18.26
CA GLY A 268 -4.74 0.04 -17.79
C GLY A 268 -5.01 1.15 -16.79
N GLN A 269 -6.08 1.00 -16.04
CA GLN A 269 -6.44 1.95 -14.98
C GLN A 269 -6.81 1.22 -13.68
N PRO A 270 -5.94 0.30 -13.17
CA PRO A 270 -6.21 -0.33 -11.90
C PRO A 270 -6.10 0.70 -10.77
N LYS A 271 -6.72 0.39 -9.65
CA LYS A 271 -6.49 1.10 -8.38
C LYS A 271 -5.63 0.22 -7.48
N HIS A 272 -4.38 0.05 -7.87
CA HIS A 272 -3.46 -0.77 -7.11
C HIS A 272 -3.10 -0.10 -5.77
N ALA A 273 -3.28 -0.87 -4.69
CA ALA A 273 -2.67 -0.65 -3.39
C ALA A 273 -1.63 -1.75 -3.17
N GLY A 274 -1.06 -1.94 -2.03
CA GLY A 274 -0.16 -3.01 -1.67
C GLY A 274 0.59 -3.74 -2.81
N LEU A 275 1.76 -4.20 -2.60
CA LEU A 275 2.56 -4.98 -3.55
C LEU A 275 3.35 -6.04 -2.81
N ALA A 276 3.29 -7.28 -3.27
CA ALA A 276 4.18 -8.35 -2.83
C ALA A 276 4.78 -9.06 -4.04
N ILE A 277 6.01 -9.54 -3.91
CA ILE A 277 6.66 -10.42 -4.86
C ILE A 277 6.69 -11.81 -4.26
N VAL A 278 6.03 -12.76 -4.92
CA VAL A 278 5.92 -14.13 -4.43
C VAL A 278 7.29 -14.78 -4.31
N SER A 279 7.61 -15.22 -3.11
CA SER A 279 8.85 -15.91 -2.81
C SER A 279 8.63 -16.96 -1.72
N GLY A 280 9.66 -17.78 -1.46
CA GLY A 280 9.62 -18.78 -0.40
C GLY A 280 9.17 -20.16 -0.87
N ARG A 281 9.46 -21.17 -0.04
CA ARG A 281 9.29 -22.59 -0.37
C ARG A 281 7.84 -23.08 -0.31
N HIS A 282 6.98 -22.33 0.34
CA HIS A 282 5.57 -22.69 0.49
C HIS A 282 4.79 -22.48 -0.81
N MET A 283 5.20 -21.50 -1.60
CA MET A 283 4.53 -21.17 -2.86
C MET A 283 4.99 -22.09 -4.02
N PRO A 284 4.07 -22.48 -4.92
CA PRO A 284 4.40 -23.26 -6.11
C PRO A 284 5.45 -22.58 -6.98
N ASP A 285 6.32 -23.35 -7.61
CA ASP A 285 7.35 -22.84 -8.54
C ASP A 285 6.77 -21.97 -9.65
N SER A 286 5.56 -22.28 -10.12
CA SER A 286 4.85 -21.50 -11.16
C SER A 286 4.42 -20.11 -10.73
N LEU A 287 4.53 -19.78 -9.45
CA LEU A 287 4.19 -18.49 -8.90
C LEU A 287 5.41 -17.68 -8.42
N GLN A 288 6.58 -18.34 -8.31
CA GLN A 288 7.79 -17.66 -7.86
C GLN A 288 8.11 -16.44 -8.72
N GLY A 289 8.40 -15.29 -8.09
CA GLY A 289 8.68 -14.04 -8.76
C GLY A 289 7.46 -13.33 -9.36
N HIS A 290 6.25 -13.90 -9.25
CA HIS A 290 5.05 -13.17 -9.63
C HIS A 290 4.80 -12.00 -8.68
N MET A 291 4.31 -10.89 -9.22
CA MET A 291 3.87 -9.75 -8.44
C MET A 291 2.38 -9.89 -8.14
N ILE A 292 2.01 -9.63 -6.90
CA ILE A 292 0.64 -9.59 -6.41
C ILE A 292 0.35 -8.15 -6.00
N ALA A 293 -0.72 -7.59 -6.52
CA ALA A 293 -1.15 -6.23 -6.20
C ALA A 293 -2.66 -6.19 -5.94
N ASN A 294 -3.06 -5.45 -4.94
CA ASN A 294 -4.45 -5.26 -4.57
C ASN A 294 -5.11 -4.25 -5.52
N ASP A 295 -6.17 -4.63 -6.21
CA ASP A 295 -7.02 -3.69 -6.95
C ASP A 295 -8.29 -3.42 -6.12
N PHE A 296 -8.17 -2.47 -5.18
CA PHE A 296 -9.20 -2.21 -4.19
C PHE A 296 -10.49 -1.59 -4.79
N ARG A 297 -10.43 -1.01 -5.99
CA ARG A 297 -11.63 -0.54 -6.70
C ARG A 297 -12.41 -1.69 -7.31
N ALA A 298 -11.71 -2.70 -7.82
CA ALA A 298 -12.33 -3.83 -8.49
C ALA A 298 -12.57 -5.03 -7.56
N ASN A 299 -12.39 -4.88 -6.25
CA ASN A 299 -12.63 -5.90 -5.23
C ASN A 299 -11.90 -7.21 -5.55
N ARG A 300 -10.58 -7.11 -5.80
CA ARG A 300 -9.77 -8.24 -6.21
C ARG A 300 -8.29 -8.06 -5.89
N VAL A 301 -7.58 -9.18 -5.94
CA VAL A 301 -6.13 -9.23 -5.84
C VAL A 301 -5.58 -9.75 -7.17
N ASN A 302 -4.89 -8.87 -7.89
CA ASN A 302 -4.31 -9.16 -9.20
C ASN A 302 -2.99 -9.92 -9.09
N ARG A 303 -2.68 -10.70 -10.12
CA ARG A 303 -1.43 -11.40 -10.27
C ARG A 303 -0.78 -11.14 -11.62
N PHE A 304 0.51 -10.85 -11.61
CA PHE A 304 1.31 -10.56 -12.80
C PHE A 304 2.56 -11.44 -12.83
N ALA A 305 2.77 -12.16 -13.93
CA ALA A 305 4.07 -12.74 -14.23
C ALA A 305 4.97 -11.61 -14.75
N VAL A 306 6.19 -11.55 -14.25
CA VAL A 306 7.18 -10.56 -14.68
C VAL A 306 8.35 -11.27 -15.32
N ASP A 307 8.64 -10.92 -16.55
CA ASP A 307 9.75 -11.45 -17.33
C ASP A 307 10.88 -10.43 -17.41
N ASP A 308 12.08 -10.85 -17.13
CA ASP A 308 13.29 -10.09 -17.44
C ASP A 308 13.52 -10.10 -18.96
N LEU A 309 13.74 -8.92 -19.50
CA LEU A 309 14.07 -8.73 -20.90
C LEU A 309 15.54 -8.29 -21.03
N PRO A 310 16.16 -8.47 -22.22
CA PRO A 310 17.49 -7.94 -22.48
C PRO A 310 17.56 -6.43 -22.16
N GLU A 311 18.75 -5.97 -21.77
CA GLU A 311 19.05 -4.56 -21.48
C GLU A 311 18.40 -4.03 -20.18
N GLY A 312 18.09 -4.92 -19.21
CA GLY A 312 17.55 -4.53 -17.91
C GLY A 312 16.10 -4.03 -17.97
N ARG A 313 15.34 -4.46 -18.94
CA ARG A 313 13.92 -4.15 -19.07
C ARG A 313 13.07 -5.26 -18.47
N TYR A 314 11.86 -4.91 -18.07
CA TYR A 314 10.84 -5.84 -17.56
C TYR A 314 9.60 -5.81 -18.44
N ARG A 315 8.89 -6.93 -18.47
CA ARG A 315 7.56 -7.05 -19.05
C ARG A 315 6.66 -7.78 -18.07
N SER A 316 5.53 -7.18 -17.71
CA SER A 316 4.51 -7.87 -16.95
C SER A 316 3.43 -8.45 -17.85
N THR A 317 2.88 -9.58 -17.45
CA THR A 317 1.74 -10.22 -18.10
C THR A 317 0.72 -10.56 -17.02
N GLN A 318 -0.46 -9.96 -17.09
CA GLN A 318 -1.54 -10.26 -16.17
C GLN A 318 -1.93 -11.74 -16.30
N ARG A 319 -2.13 -12.37 -15.17
CA ARG A 319 -2.60 -13.75 -15.01
C ARG A 319 -3.96 -13.75 -14.36
N PRO A 320 -4.68 -14.86 -14.31
CA PRO A 320 -5.90 -14.93 -13.50
C PRO A 320 -5.66 -14.41 -12.09
N ASP A 321 -6.65 -13.70 -11.57
CA ASP A 321 -6.57 -13.06 -10.26
C ASP A 321 -6.36 -14.13 -9.16
N LEU A 322 -5.68 -13.74 -8.09
CA LEU A 322 -5.52 -14.59 -6.90
C LEU A 322 -6.85 -14.69 -6.14
N ILE A 323 -7.52 -13.55 -5.99
CA ILE A 323 -8.81 -13.41 -5.33
C ILE A 323 -9.67 -12.45 -6.14
N SER A 324 -10.97 -12.76 -6.25
CA SER A 324 -11.98 -11.83 -6.74
C SER A 324 -13.31 -12.02 -5.99
N THR A 325 -14.13 -10.98 -5.92
CA THR A 325 -15.45 -11.06 -5.30
C THR A 325 -16.40 -10.00 -5.83
N ASN A 326 -17.69 -10.24 -5.65
CA ASN A 326 -18.74 -9.24 -5.85
C ASN A 326 -19.12 -8.49 -4.56
N ASN A 327 -18.43 -8.75 -3.45
CA ASN A 327 -18.61 -8.01 -2.22
C ASN A 327 -18.02 -6.60 -2.38
N VAL A 328 -18.87 -5.60 -2.48
CA VAL A 328 -18.49 -4.20 -2.71
C VAL A 328 -17.72 -3.58 -1.53
N ALA A 329 -17.74 -4.20 -0.37
CA ALA A 329 -17.03 -3.75 0.81
C ALA A 329 -15.60 -4.31 0.91
N PHE A 330 -15.27 -5.40 0.18
CA PHE A 330 -13.92 -5.93 0.12
C PHE A 330 -12.98 -4.89 -0.50
N ARG A 331 -12.04 -4.39 0.29
CA ARG A 331 -11.08 -3.33 -0.08
C ARG A 331 -9.68 -3.72 0.35
N PRO A 332 -9.04 -4.65 -0.36
CA PRO A 332 -7.69 -5.06 -0.01
C PRO A 332 -6.72 -3.88 -0.22
N VAL A 333 -6.08 -3.43 0.85
CA VAL A 333 -5.20 -2.24 0.85
C VAL A 333 -3.73 -2.58 0.98
N ASP A 334 -3.39 -3.67 1.67
CA ASP A 334 -2.01 -4.12 1.77
C ASP A 334 -1.89 -5.64 1.58
N VAL A 335 -0.72 -6.09 1.16
CA VAL A 335 -0.39 -7.49 0.94
C VAL A 335 1.07 -7.74 1.29
N THR A 336 1.34 -8.83 2.02
CA THR A 336 2.69 -9.25 2.39
C THR A 336 2.80 -10.77 2.38
N ILE A 337 4.02 -11.29 2.29
CA ILE A 337 4.30 -12.71 2.49
C ILE A 337 4.75 -12.90 3.93
N GLY A 338 4.07 -13.77 4.65
CA GLY A 338 4.42 -14.11 6.02
C GLY A 338 5.67 -14.98 6.15
N PRO A 339 6.24 -15.07 7.35
CA PRO A 339 7.39 -15.94 7.62
C PRO A 339 7.08 -17.43 7.42
N ASP A 340 5.83 -17.83 7.53
CA ASP A 340 5.28 -19.14 7.21
C ASP A 340 5.18 -19.40 5.69
N GLY A 341 5.33 -18.33 4.88
CA GLY A 341 5.20 -18.35 3.42
C GLY A 341 3.78 -18.18 2.91
N ALA A 342 2.79 -17.94 3.77
CA ALA A 342 1.44 -17.59 3.37
C ALA A 342 1.34 -16.13 2.88
N ILE A 343 0.31 -15.85 2.09
CA ILE A 343 0.00 -14.48 1.64
C ILE A 343 -0.99 -13.88 2.63
N TYR A 344 -0.62 -12.76 3.23
CA TYR A 344 -1.47 -12.00 4.15
C TYR A 344 -2.02 -10.77 3.44
N LEU A 345 -3.32 -10.54 3.60
CA LEU A 345 -4.04 -9.41 3.01
C LEU A 345 -4.69 -8.58 4.12
N ALA A 346 -4.50 -7.27 4.08
CA ALA A 346 -5.27 -6.35 4.90
C ALA A 346 -6.49 -5.90 4.12
N ASP A 347 -7.68 -6.24 4.61
CA ASP A 347 -8.94 -5.73 4.10
C ASP A 347 -9.44 -4.58 4.96
N TRP A 348 -9.53 -3.39 4.36
CA TRP A 348 -10.07 -2.22 5.03
C TRP A 348 -11.60 -2.30 5.22
N TYR A 349 -12.26 -3.17 4.48
CA TYR A 349 -13.70 -3.40 4.49
C TYR A 349 -14.52 -2.11 4.47
N ASN A 350 -14.58 -1.45 3.34
CA ASN A 350 -15.33 -0.21 3.20
C ASN A 350 -16.01 -0.13 1.82
N PRO A 351 -17.35 -0.05 1.76
CA PRO A 351 -18.08 0.02 0.49
C PRO A 351 -17.87 1.34 -0.26
N ILE A 352 -17.42 2.38 0.43
CA ILE A 352 -17.27 3.72 -0.12
C ILE A 352 -15.80 4.08 -0.25
N ILE A 353 -15.40 4.53 -1.43
CA ILE A 353 -14.10 5.15 -1.70
C ILE A 353 -14.40 6.58 -2.14
N GLN A 354 -14.13 7.53 -1.29
CA GLN A 354 -14.34 8.95 -1.56
C GLN A 354 -13.14 9.79 -1.13
N HIS A 355 -12.96 10.88 -1.85
CA HIS A 355 -12.15 12.02 -1.43
C HIS A 355 -12.97 13.01 -0.63
#